data_840b78527399673b435696fb3a3dbca6
#
_entry.id   840b78527399673b435696fb3a3dbca6
#
_cell.length_a   1.000
_cell.length_b   1.000
_cell.length_c   1.000
_cell.angle_alpha   90.00
_cell.angle_beta   90.00
_cell.angle_gamma   90.00
#
_symmetry.space_group_name_H-M   'P 1'
#
loop_
_entity.id
_entity.type
_entity.pdbx_description
1 polymer ?
#
loop_
_entity_poly.entity_id
_entity_poly.type
_entity_poly.pdbx_seq_one_letter_code
_entity_poly.pdbx_strand_id
1 'polypeptide(L)'
;MEIPAALKRAALALIAGAIFAAVPHAQTQQQGGHPGRLFPPSDLGLLDAPDRDLWQRPDQIMDALGIADASVVGDIGAGSGWFTIRLARRVGPRGLVYAEDVQKEMINAIQRRVGREGFSNVKAVLGRENDPRLPASSLDAVLMVDAYHEVEDRVTMLSNLAKALKPQGRLGIVDFRLDGTGPGPAPEERVSPDVVVSDATKAGLKLIRQEPFLQYQYFLIFGK
;
A
#
# COMPACT_ATOMS: atom_id res chain seq x y z
N MET A 1 13.81 -77.88 55.04
CA MET A 1 15.15 -77.49 55.59
C MET A 1 15.81 -76.58 54.59
N GLU A 2 15.84 -75.32 54.98
CA GLU A 2 16.66 -74.21 54.50
C GLU A 2 16.68 -73.72 53.06
N ILE A 3 16.24 -72.45 53.00
CA ILE A 3 16.49 -71.48 51.96
C ILE A 3 17.94 -71.03 52.01
N PRO A 4 18.59 -70.67 50.92
CA PRO A 4 19.00 -69.25 50.88
C PRO A 4 18.93 -68.51 49.54
N ALA A 5 18.51 -67.26 49.71
CA ALA A 5 19.14 -66.01 49.26
C ALA A 5 19.22 -65.68 47.78
N ALA A 6 18.36 -64.79 47.47
CA ALA A 6 18.56 -63.49 46.85
C ALA A 6 19.76 -63.29 45.88
N LEU A 7 19.43 -63.00 44.64
CA LEU A 7 20.30 -62.19 43.77
C LEU A 7 19.47 -61.06 43.19
N LYS A 8 19.65 -59.85 43.74
CA LYS A 8 19.12 -58.59 43.23
C LYS A 8 19.87 -58.25 41.96
N ARG A 9 19.14 -58.17 40.82
CA ARG A 9 19.64 -57.54 39.62
C ARG A 9 19.07 -56.11 39.58
N ALA A 10 19.95 -55.14 39.78
CA ALA A 10 19.67 -53.72 39.58
C ALA A 10 19.58 -53.46 38.10
N ALA A 11 18.42 -53.05 37.63
CA ALA A 11 18.24 -52.53 36.31
C ALA A 11 18.57 -51.02 36.31
N LEU A 12 19.64 -50.66 35.63
CA LEU A 12 20.04 -49.28 35.40
C LEU A 12 19.19 -48.73 34.29
N ALA A 13 18.20 -47.87 34.62
CA ALA A 13 17.38 -47.13 33.65
C ALA A 13 18.19 -45.92 33.18
N LEU A 14 18.69 -45.94 31.94
CA LEU A 14 19.27 -44.81 31.26
C LEU A 14 18.10 -43.90 30.84
N ILE A 15 17.92 -42.78 31.56
CA ILE A 15 17.04 -41.69 31.15
C ILE A 15 17.80 -40.85 30.12
N ALA A 16 17.53 -41.04 28.83
CA ALA A 16 17.96 -40.15 27.77
C ALA A 16 17.12 -38.86 27.83
N GLY A 17 17.67 -37.84 28.50
CA GLY A 17 17.11 -36.51 28.50
C GLY A 17 17.25 -35.87 27.11
N ALA A 18 16.17 -35.78 26.34
CA ALA A 18 16.11 -34.97 25.12
C ALA A 18 16.10 -33.50 25.55
N ILE A 19 17.23 -32.83 25.40
CA ILE A 19 17.30 -31.36 25.50
C ILE A 19 16.65 -30.79 24.25
N PHE A 20 15.39 -30.39 24.35
CA PHE A 20 14.76 -29.55 23.35
C PHE A 20 15.39 -28.15 23.49
N ALA A 21 16.35 -27.85 22.59
CA ALA A 21 16.78 -26.47 22.39
C ALA A 21 15.60 -25.66 21.83
N ALA A 22 14.99 -24.87 22.68
CA ALA A 22 14.02 -23.88 22.24
C ALA A 22 14.76 -22.86 21.37
N VAL A 23 14.51 -22.91 20.06
CA VAL A 23 14.92 -21.87 19.13
C VAL A 23 14.08 -20.63 19.51
N PRO A 24 14.70 -19.50 19.90
CA PRO A 24 13.94 -18.30 20.14
C PRO A 24 13.34 -17.87 18.80
N HIS A 25 12.03 -17.99 18.66
CA HIS A 25 11.31 -17.26 17.64
C HIS A 25 11.54 -15.79 17.96
N ALA A 26 12.34 -15.12 17.12
CA ALA A 26 12.39 -13.68 17.12
C ALA A 26 10.96 -13.20 16.80
N GLN A 27 10.22 -12.86 17.85
CA GLN A 27 9.01 -12.06 17.71
C GLN A 27 9.51 -10.73 17.17
N THR A 28 9.31 -10.51 15.87
CA THR A 28 9.36 -9.18 15.30
C THR A 28 8.33 -8.39 16.10
N GLN A 29 8.78 -7.54 17.00
CA GLN A 29 7.91 -6.59 17.69
C GLN A 29 7.32 -5.72 16.59
N GLN A 30 6.06 -5.99 16.23
CA GLN A 30 5.23 -5.04 15.53
C GLN A 30 5.14 -3.83 16.46
N GLN A 31 5.94 -2.81 16.14
CA GLN A 31 5.83 -1.51 16.80
C GLN A 31 4.43 -1.01 16.49
N GLY A 32 3.61 -0.83 17.53
CA GLY A 32 2.25 -0.32 17.43
C GLY A 32 2.22 0.92 16.54
N GLY A 33 1.45 0.84 15.47
CA GLY A 33 1.37 1.88 14.47
C GLY A 33 0.62 3.08 15.02
N HIS A 34 1.15 4.25 14.77
CA HIS A 34 0.43 5.50 14.91
C HIS A 34 -0.14 5.89 13.54
N PRO A 35 -1.40 6.37 13.46
CA PRO A 35 -1.92 6.96 12.22
C PRO A 35 -0.94 8.00 11.68
N GLY A 36 -0.64 7.96 10.38
CA GLY A 36 0.33 8.87 9.74
C GLY A 36 1.78 8.35 9.69
N ARG A 37 2.06 7.13 10.14
CA ARG A 37 3.41 6.57 10.02
C ARG A 37 3.70 6.15 8.58
N LEU A 38 4.74 6.76 7.99
CA LEU A 38 5.19 6.44 6.64
C LEU A 38 5.79 5.02 6.54
N PHE A 39 5.55 4.38 5.41
CA PHE A 39 6.16 3.08 5.09
C PHE A 39 7.69 3.20 5.06
N PRO A 40 8.42 2.29 5.76
CA PRO A 40 9.87 2.40 5.85
C PRO A 40 10.54 2.02 4.51
N PRO A 41 11.46 2.86 3.99
CA PRO A 41 12.17 2.58 2.73
C PRO A 41 13.00 1.31 2.75
N SER A 42 13.40 0.81 3.94
CA SER A 42 14.08 -0.49 4.10
C SER A 42 13.24 -1.67 3.61
N ASP A 43 11.91 -1.52 3.64
CA ASP A 43 10.95 -2.60 3.41
C ASP A 43 10.32 -2.54 2.00
N LEU A 44 10.87 -1.70 1.11
CA LEU A 44 10.39 -1.50 -0.27
C LEU A 44 10.07 -2.80 -1.02
N GLY A 45 10.83 -3.88 -0.76
CA GLY A 45 10.60 -5.18 -1.37
C GLY A 45 9.23 -5.79 -1.07
N LEU A 46 8.62 -5.43 0.07
CA LEU A 46 7.28 -5.89 0.44
C LEU A 46 6.18 -5.31 -0.44
N LEU A 47 6.42 -4.13 -1.03
CA LEU A 47 5.48 -3.49 -1.95
C LEU A 47 5.40 -4.17 -3.32
N ASP A 48 6.34 -5.07 -3.62
CA ASP A 48 6.46 -5.77 -4.91
C ASP A 48 6.12 -7.27 -4.80
N ALA A 49 5.25 -7.65 -3.85
CA ALA A 49 4.85 -9.04 -3.65
C ALA A 49 4.38 -9.67 -4.98
N PRO A 50 4.83 -10.89 -5.33
CA PRO A 50 4.59 -11.50 -6.64
C PRO A 50 3.12 -11.83 -6.90
N ASP A 51 2.32 -11.96 -5.86
CA ASP A 51 0.88 -12.23 -5.91
C ASP A 51 0.02 -10.95 -5.88
N ARG A 52 0.65 -9.77 -5.79
CA ARG A 52 -0.05 -8.49 -5.67
C ARG A 52 -1.04 -8.24 -6.82
N ASP A 53 -0.71 -8.63 -8.04
CA ASP A 53 -1.61 -8.49 -9.19
C ASP A 53 -2.93 -9.25 -9.00
N LEU A 54 -2.92 -10.38 -8.31
CA LEU A 54 -4.11 -11.24 -8.13
C LEU A 54 -5.15 -10.58 -7.22
N TRP A 55 -4.72 -9.95 -6.13
CA TRP A 55 -5.63 -9.36 -5.15
C TRP A 55 -5.84 -7.86 -5.32
N GLN A 56 -4.82 -7.11 -5.82
CA GLN A 56 -4.91 -5.66 -6.06
C GLN A 56 -5.65 -5.31 -7.36
N ARG A 57 -5.66 -6.22 -8.36
CA ARG A 57 -6.38 -6.09 -9.64
C ARG A 57 -6.15 -4.74 -10.34
N PRO A 58 -4.90 -4.37 -10.66
CA PRO A 58 -4.55 -3.03 -11.13
C PRO A 58 -5.29 -2.61 -12.39
N ASP A 59 -5.52 -3.53 -13.34
CA ASP A 59 -6.25 -3.22 -14.55
C ASP A 59 -7.71 -2.82 -14.28
N GLN A 60 -8.39 -3.52 -13.37
CA GLN A 60 -9.76 -3.19 -12.99
C GLN A 60 -9.84 -1.85 -12.25
N ILE A 61 -8.84 -1.50 -11.43
CA ILE A 61 -8.76 -0.18 -10.78
C ILE A 61 -8.61 0.91 -11.85
N MET A 62 -7.70 0.74 -12.80
CA MET A 62 -7.49 1.71 -13.88
C MET A 62 -8.72 1.86 -14.78
N ASP A 63 -9.42 0.76 -15.09
CA ASP A 63 -10.67 0.77 -15.87
C ASP A 63 -11.78 1.52 -15.12
N ALA A 64 -11.95 1.27 -13.84
CA ALA A 64 -12.96 1.93 -13.02
C ALA A 64 -12.74 3.44 -12.91
N LEU A 65 -11.48 3.91 -12.96
CA LEU A 65 -11.13 5.33 -13.02
C LEU A 65 -11.21 5.94 -14.43
N GLY A 66 -11.42 5.11 -15.47
CA GLY A 66 -11.44 5.56 -16.85
C GLY A 66 -10.06 5.98 -17.39
N ILE A 67 -8.97 5.41 -16.82
CA ILE A 67 -7.61 5.70 -17.27
C ILE A 67 -7.36 5.00 -18.61
N ALA A 68 -7.11 5.78 -19.66
CA ALA A 68 -6.95 5.34 -21.04
C ALA A 68 -5.67 5.90 -21.67
N ASP A 69 -5.43 5.55 -22.94
CA ASP A 69 -4.34 6.14 -23.72
C ASP A 69 -4.40 7.66 -23.73
N ALA A 70 -3.27 8.32 -23.66
CA ALA A 70 -3.07 9.76 -23.58
C ALA A 70 -3.59 10.44 -22.29
N SER A 71 -4.08 9.71 -21.28
CA SER A 71 -4.45 10.30 -19.98
C SER A 71 -3.24 10.89 -19.26
N VAL A 72 -3.49 11.95 -18.50
CA VAL A 72 -2.55 12.52 -17.53
C VAL A 72 -2.98 12.09 -16.12
N VAL A 73 -2.14 11.36 -15.42
CA VAL A 73 -2.50 10.68 -14.17
C VAL A 73 -1.51 11.01 -13.05
N GLY A 74 -2.01 11.17 -11.83
CA GLY A 74 -1.22 11.21 -10.60
C GLY A 74 -1.25 9.85 -9.89
N ASP A 75 -0.09 9.34 -9.50
CA ASP A 75 0.12 8.19 -8.62
C ASP A 75 0.68 8.73 -7.30
N ILE A 76 -0.13 8.76 -6.25
CA ILE A 76 0.15 9.45 -4.99
C ILE A 76 0.53 8.45 -3.91
N GLY A 77 1.67 8.69 -3.24
CA GLY A 77 2.30 7.70 -2.38
C GLY A 77 2.79 6.52 -3.22
N ALA A 78 3.48 6.81 -4.31
CA ALA A 78 3.82 5.82 -5.34
C ALA A 78 4.81 4.74 -4.88
N GLY A 79 5.48 4.93 -3.74
CA GLY A 79 6.36 3.95 -3.09
C GLY A 79 7.46 3.41 -4.01
N SER A 80 7.43 2.11 -4.28
CA SER A 80 8.37 1.44 -5.20
C SER A 80 8.14 1.77 -6.68
N GLY A 81 7.05 2.46 -7.02
CA GLY A 81 6.61 2.69 -8.40
C GLY A 81 5.89 1.49 -9.03
N TRP A 82 5.35 0.60 -8.20
CA TRP A 82 4.66 -0.59 -8.70
C TRP A 82 3.42 -0.25 -9.54
N PHE A 83 2.57 0.69 -9.08
CA PHE A 83 1.45 1.21 -9.86
C PHE A 83 1.92 2.15 -10.98
N THR A 84 2.94 2.97 -10.73
CA THR A 84 3.52 3.92 -11.70
C THR A 84 3.81 3.26 -13.06
N ILE A 85 4.46 2.09 -13.05
CA ILE A 85 4.81 1.37 -14.29
C ILE A 85 3.56 0.89 -15.04
N ARG A 86 2.55 0.43 -14.33
CA ARG A 86 1.27 -0.01 -14.93
C ARG A 86 0.50 1.15 -15.53
N LEU A 87 0.46 2.27 -14.81
CA LEU A 87 -0.12 3.52 -15.29
C LEU A 87 0.63 4.03 -16.52
N ALA A 88 1.97 4.05 -16.51
CA ALA A 88 2.79 4.50 -17.63
C ALA A 88 2.54 3.67 -18.90
N ARG A 89 2.37 2.37 -18.75
CA ARG A 89 2.02 1.46 -19.85
C ARG A 89 0.60 1.71 -20.36
N ARG A 90 -0.35 1.92 -19.46
CA ARG A 90 -1.77 2.16 -19.76
C ARG A 90 -1.98 3.46 -20.52
N VAL A 91 -1.36 4.56 -20.08
CA VAL A 91 -1.54 5.87 -20.71
C VAL A 91 -0.72 6.04 -22.00
N GLY A 92 0.25 5.16 -22.24
CA GLY A 92 1.07 5.16 -23.45
C GLY A 92 1.95 6.39 -23.62
N PRO A 93 2.69 6.50 -24.75
CA PRO A 93 3.69 7.54 -24.94
C PRO A 93 3.11 8.97 -25.09
N ARG A 94 1.81 9.10 -25.32
CA ARG A 94 1.12 10.40 -25.39
C ARG A 94 0.54 10.84 -24.06
N GLY A 95 0.45 9.94 -23.07
CA GLY A 95 0.02 10.25 -21.71
C GLY A 95 1.18 10.65 -20.82
N LEU A 96 0.88 10.96 -19.57
CA LEU A 96 1.88 11.33 -18.56
C LEU A 96 1.44 10.81 -17.19
N VAL A 97 2.39 10.24 -16.46
CA VAL A 97 2.21 9.85 -15.06
C VAL A 97 3.08 10.75 -14.17
N TYR A 98 2.46 11.44 -13.23
CA TYR A 98 3.13 12.06 -12.11
C TYR A 98 3.20 11.05 -10.97
N ALA A 99 4.36 10.47 -10.72
CA ALA A 99 4.61 9.55 -9.62
C ALA A 99 5.14 10.35 -8.43
N GLU A 100 4.28 10.55 -7.46
CA GLU A 100 4.57 11.41 -6.31
C GLU A 100 4.79 10.58 -5.05
N ASP A 101 5.77 10.99 -4.25
CA ASP A 101 6.00 10.47 -2.91
C ASP A 101 6.66 11.55 -2.05
N VAL A 102 6.42 11.52 -0.75
CA VAL A 102 7.02 12.46 0.20
C VAL A 102 8.44 12.06 0.60
N GLN A 103 8.82 10.81 0.38
CA GLN A 103 10.12 10.24 0.74
C GLN A 103 11.08 10.26 -0.46
N LYS A 104 12.24 10.89 -0.28
CA LYS A 104 13.25 10.97 -1.34
C LYS A 104 13.76 9.59 -1.79
N GLU A 105 13.83 8.65 -0.88
CA GLU A 105 14.25 7.27 -1.14
C GLU A 105 13.28 6.57 -2.11
N MET A 106 11.97 6.81 -1.96
CA MET A 106 10.94 6.32 -2.86
C MET A 106 11.06 6.95 -4.24
N ILE A 107 11.26 8.27 -4.30
CA ILE A 107 11.52 8.98 -5.58
C ILE A 107 12.73 8.38 -6.31
N ASN A 108 13.81 8.10 -5.60
CA ASN A 108 14.97 7.45 -6.19
C ASN A 108 14.67 6.02 -6.69
N ALA A 109 13.83 5.27 -5.96
CA ALA A 109 13.40 3.93 -6.37
C ALA A 109 12.52 3.98 -7.63
N ILE A 110 11.56 4.90 -7.68
CA ILE A 110 10.71 5.16 -8.85
C ILE A 110 11.58 5.48 -10.08
N GLN A 111 12.52 6.42 -9.96
CA GLN A 111 13.40 6.81 -11.07
C GLN A 111 14.24 5.64 -11.60
N ARG A 112 14.82 4.83 -10.71
CA ARG A 112 15.56 3.62 -11.11
C ARG A 112 14.65 2.61 -11.83
N ARG A 113 13.44 2.42 -11.33
CA ARG A 113 12.46 1.49 -11.92
C ARG A 113 12.02 1.96 -13.31
N VAL A 114 11.61 3.21 -13.42
CA VAL A 114 11.19 3.86 -14.68
C VAL A 114 12.30 3.77 -15.74
N GLY A 115 13.56 4.08 -15.35
CA GLY A 115 14.71 3.99 -16.25
C GLY A 115 14.98 2.55 -16.69
N ARG A 116 14.91 1.57 -15.79
CA ARG A 116 15.10 0.15 -16.10
C ARG A 116 14.02 -0.40 -17.03
N GLU A 117 12.76 0.03 -16.86
CA GLU A 117 11.62 -0.37 -17.70
C GLU A 117 11.52 0.43 -19.00
N GLY A 118 12.36 1.48 -19.20
CA GLY A 118 12.42 2.25 -20.42
C GLY A 118 11.26 3.23 -20.65
N PHE A 119 10.53 3.64 -19.61
CA PHE A 119 9.45 4.61 -19.74
C PHE A 119 9.98 6.05 -19.76
N SER A 120 9.50 6.84 -20.72
CA SER A 120 9.80 8.29 -20.83
C SER A 120 8.62 9.19 -20.46
N ASN A 121 7.46 8.60 -20.21
CA ASN A 121 6.20 9.27 -19.89
C ASN A 121 5.89 9.29 -18.39
N VAL A 122 6.91 9.25 -17.54
CA VAL A 122 6.80 9.34 -16.07
C VAL A 122 7.61 10.50 -15.56
N LYS A 123 7.01 11.29 -14.69
CA LYS A 123 7.66 12.38 -13.94
C LYS A 123 7.58 12.08 -12.45
N ALA A 124 8.71 11.74 -11.84
CA ALA A 124 8.81 11.59 -10.40
C ALA A 124 8.76 12.96 -9.70
N VAL A 125 7.92 13.11 -8.67
CA VAL A 125 7.68 14.36 -7.96
C VAL A 125 7.88 14.13 -6.46
N LEU A 126 8.83 14.86 -5.86
CA LEU A 126 8.96 14.88 -4.40
C LEU A 126 7.91 15.85 -3.84
N GLY A 127 6.88 15.28 -3.23
CA GLY A 127 5.78 16.00 -2.59
C GLY A 127 6.15 16.55 -1.21
N ARG A 128 5.12 16.93 -0.47
CA ARG A 128 5.14 17.28 0.95
C ARG A 128 3.98 16.56 1.63
N GLU A 129 4.01 16.46 2.94
CA GLU A 129 2.99 15.76 3.76
C GLU A 129 1.54 16.06 3.39
N ASN A 130 1.24 17.27 2.92
CA ASN A 130 -0.12 17.69 2.54
C ASN A 130 -0.20 18.41 1.18
N ASP A 131 0.90 18.46 0.41
CA ASP A 131 0.97 19.10 -0.91
C ASP A 131 1.70 18.20 -1.90
N PRO A 132 0.98 17.54 -2.84
CA PRO A 132 1.58 16.65 -3.83
C PRO A 132 2.33 17.39 -4.94
N ARG A 133 2.35 18.74 -4.93
CA ARG A 133 3.02 19.61 -5.91
C ARG A 133 2.66 19.30 -7.37
N LEU A 134 1.43 18.93 -7.58
CA LEU A 134 0.91 18.62 -8.91
C LEU A 134 0.36 19.89 -9.60
N PRO A 135 0.45 19.98 -10.93
CA PRO A 135 -0.08 21.11 -11.66
C PRO A 135 -1.61 21.17 -11.56
N ALA A 136 -2.16 22.39 -11.36
CA ALA A 136 -3.60 22.60 -11.24
C ALA A 136 -4.35 22.26 -12.54
N SER A 137 -5.55 21.70 -12.40
CA SER A 137 -6.52 21.42 -13.48
C SER A 137 -5.91 20.69 -14.68
N SER A 138 -5.00 19.76 -14.44
CA SER A 138 -4.25 19.08 -15.49
C SER A 138 -4.40 17.57 -15.51
N LEU A 139 -4.91 16.95 -14.45
CA LEU A 139 -5.00 15.50 -14.34
C LEU A 139 -6.39 14.97 -14.70
N ASP A 140 -6.44 13.94 -15.53
CA ASP A 140 -7.65 13.19 -15.86
C ASP A 140 -8.04 12.26 -14.72
N ALA A 141 -7.04 11.69 -14.05
CA ALA A 141 -7.25 10.87 -12.86
C ALA A 141 -6.11 11.04 -11.85
N VAL A 142 -6.43 10.84 -10.60
CA VAL A 142 -5.48 10.66 -9.49
C VAL A 142 -5.79 9.33 -8.83
N LEU A 143 -4.77 8.55 -8.56
CA LEU A 143 -4.86 7.28 -7.86
C LEU A 143 -3.99 7.34 -6.61
N MET A 144 -4.55 6.94 -5.48
CA MET A 144 -3.86 6.75 -4.20
C MET A 144 -4.16 5.33 -3.73
N VAL A 145 -3.13 4.48 -3.64
CA VAL A 145 -3.27 3.06 -3.27
C VAL A 145 -2.38 2.75 -2.09
N ASP A 146 -2.99 2.27 -1.01
CA ASP A 146 -2.28 1.87 0.21
C ASP A 146 -1.41 3.00 0.81
N ALA A 147 -1.88 4.24 0.68
CA ALA A 147 -1.16 5.42 1.14
C ALA A 147 -2.03 6.41 1.93
N TYR A 148 -3.36 6.33 1.83
CA TYR A 148 -4.26 7.28 2.51
C TYR A 148 -4.14 7.20 4.04
N HIS A 149 -3.95 6.02 4.59
CA HIS A 149 -3.79 5.81 6.04
C HIS A 149 -2.52 6.46 6.60
N GLU A 150 -1.51 6.74 5.75
CA GLU A 150 -0.27 7.42 6.13
C GLU A 150 -0.37 8.95 6.13
N VAL A 151 -1.45 9.52 5.56
CA VAL A 151 -1.62 10.98 5.46
C VAL A 151 -2.13 11.56 6.78
N GLU A 152 -1.38 12.52 7.36
CA GLU A 152 -1.78 13.20 8.60
C GLU A 152 -2.84 14.29 8.33
N ASP A 153 -2.57 15.25 7.45
CA ASP A 153 -3.49 16.33 7.07
C ASP A 153 -4.28 15.96 5.80
N ARG A 154 -5.19 15.01 5.97
CA ARG A 154 -5.98 14.39 4.88
C ARG A 154 -6.82 15.39 4.12
N VAL A 155 -7.48 16.32 4.81
CA VAL A 155 -8.36 17.31 4.18
C VAL A 155 -7.57 18.26 3.29
N THR A 156 -6.42 18.75 3.74
CA THR A 156 -5.55 19.62 2.93
C THR A 156 -4.97 18.86 1.72
N MET A 157 -4.50 17.62 1.90
CA MET A 157 -4.04 16.78 0.81
C MET A 157 -5.13 16.59 -0.23
N LEU A 158 -6.33 16.16 0.17
CA LEU A 158 -7.47 15.96 -0.73
C LEU A 158 -7.90 17.26 -1.45
N SER A 159 -7.86 18.41 -0.77
CA SER A 159 -8.13 19.71 -1.36
C SER A 159 -7.11 20.06 -2.46
N ASN A 160 -5.84 19.75 -2.25
CA ASN A 160 -4.79 19.97 -3.25
C ASN A 160 -4.91 18.99 -4.43
N LEU A 161 -5.28 17.73 -4.18
CA LEU A 161 -5.60 16.78 -5.25
C LEU A 161 -6.81 17.22 -6.06
N ALA A 162 -7.86 17.73 -5.40
CA ALA A 162 -9.02 18.30 -6.08
C ALA A 162 -8.63 19.47 -7.00
N LYS A 163 -7.71 20.35 -6.59
CA LYS A 163 -7.20 21.44 -7.44
C LYS A 163 -6.46 20.92 -8.66
N ALA A 164 -5.71 19.83 -8.53
CA ALA A 164 -4.95 19.22 -9.62
C ALA A 164 -5.84 18.54 -10.68
N LEU A 165 -7.01 18.01 -10.28
CA LEU A 165 -7.95 17.37 -11.19
C LEU A 165 -8.55 18.36 -12.21
N LYS A 166 -8.73 17.91 -13.45
CA LYS A 166 -9.60 18.55 -14.44
C LYS A 166 -11.07 18.56 -13.96
N PRO A 167 -11.98 19.34 -14.55
CA PRO A 167 -13.40 19.37 -14.15
C PRO A 167 -14.08 17.99 -14.17
N GLN A 168 -13.71 17.13 -15.12
CA GLN A 168 -14.23 15.75 -15.24
C GLN A 168 -13.28 14.71 -14.64
N GLY A 169 -12.19 15.13 -14.01
CA GLY A 169 -11.20 14.25 -13.42
C GLY A 169 -11.74 13.43 -12.26
N ARG A 170 -11.12 12.28 -11.99
CA ARG A 170 -11.51 11.36 -10.94
C ARG A 170 -10.35 11.14 -9.95
N LEU A 171 -10.70 11.07 -8.66
CA LEU A 171 -9.80 10.62 -7.63
C LEU A 171 -10.23 9.23 -7.18
N GLY A 172 -9.33 8.25 -7.27
CA GLY A 172 -9.50 6.93 -6.71
C GLY A 172 -8.67 6.75 -5.45
N ILE A 173 -9.31 6.31 -4.38
CA ILE A 173 -8.65 5.94 -3.12
C ILE A 173 -8.91 4.46 -2.87
N VAL A 174 -7.83 3.69 -2.83
CA VAL A 174 -7.82 2.26 -2.50
C VAL A 174 -7.06 2.09 -1.20
N ASP A 175 -7.69 1.54 -0.17
CA ASP A 175 -7.02 1.29 1.09
C ASP A 175 -7.63 0.09 1.82
N PHE A 176 -6.98 -0.41 2.87
CA PHE A 176 -7.32 -1.64 3.54
C PHE A 176 -8.59 -1.54 4.39
N ARG A 177 -9.39 -2.61 4.38
CA ARG A 177 -10.58 -2.75 5.23
C ARG A 177 -10.18 -2.90 6.69
N LEU A 178 -11.07 -2.47 7.60
CA LEU A 178 -10.84 -2.54 9.04
C LEU A 178 -10.88 -3.96 9.64
N ASP A 179 -11.35 -4.95 8.86
CA ASP A 179 -11.50 -6.33 9.33
C ASP A 179 -10.16 -7.05 9.59
N GLY A 180 -9.04 -6.42 9.25
CA GLY A 180 -7.69 -6.94 9.50
C GLY A 180 -7.28 -8.11 8.61
N THR A 181 -8.12 -8.48 7.63
CA THR A 181 -7.79 -9.58 6.70
C THR A 181 -6.81 -9.16 5.62
N GLY A 182 -6.06 -10.14 5.07
CA GLY A 182 -5.13 -9.95 3.96
C GLY A 182 -3.83 -9.22 4.33
N PRO A 183 -3.10 -8.75 3.31
CA PRO A 183 -1.88 -7.95 3.50
C PRO A 183 -2.21 -6.55 4.04
N GLY A 184 -1.18 -5.74 4.27
CA GLY A 184 -1.34 -4.34 4.66
C GLY A 184 -0.93 -4.04 6.10
N PRO A 185 -1.17 -2.81 6.56
CA PRO A 185 -0.80 -2.37 7.89
C PRO A 185 -1.64 -3.04 8.98
N ALA A 186 -1.22 -2.88 10.22
CA ALA A 186 -1.98 -3.35 11.38
C ALA A 186 -3.39 -2.71 11.41
N PRO A 187 -4.42 -3.42 11.93
CA PRO A 187 -5.80 -2.92 11.89
C PRO A 187 -5.99 -1.53 12.50
N GLU A 188 -5.21 -1.17 13.53
CA GLU A 188 -5.22 0.11 14.20
C GLU A 188 -4.67 1.28 13.35
N GLU A 189 -3.92 0.98 12.31
CA GLU A 189 -3.41 1.98 11.34
C GLU A 189 -4.37 2.23 10.19
N ARG A 190 -5.36 1.34 10.01
CA ARG A 190 -6.30 1.39 8.89
C ARG A 190 -7.37 2.46 9.09
N VAL A 191 -7.81 3.07 8.01
CA VAL A 191 -8.82 4.14 8.00
C VAL A 191 -10.12 3.61 7.41
N SER A 192 -11.25 3.90 8.06
CA SER A 192 -12.56 3.47 7.53
C SER A 192 -12.96 4.24 6.28
N PRO A 193 -13.71 3.60 5.35
CA PRO A 193 -14.24 4.29 4.18
C PRO A 193 -15.11 5.51 4.53
N ASP A 194 -15.84 5.48 5.64
CA ASP A 194 -16.68 6.61 6.08
C ASP A 194 -15.84 7.84 6.45
N VAL A 195 -14.68 7.65 7.07
CA VAL A 195 -13.73 8.72 7.36
C VAL A 195 -13.19 9.31 6.05
N VAL A 196 -12.81 8.47 5.09
CA VAL A 196 -12.36 8.93 3.76
C VAL A 196 -13.42 9.77 3.07
N VAL A 197 -14.67 9.32 3.06
CA VAL A 197 -15.81 10.05 2.46
C VAL A 197 -16.05 11.40 3.16
N SER A 198 -15.99 11.39 4.51
CA SER A 198 -16.12 12.63 5.29
C SER A 198 -15.02 13.64 4.96
N ASP A 199 -13.76 13.20 4.91
CA ASP A 199 -12.63 14.08 4.63
C ASP A 199 -12.64 14.58 3.17
N ALA A 200 -13.01 13.71 2.22
CA ALA A 200 -13.19 14.09 0.81
C ALA A 200 -14.30 15.14 0.64
N THR A 201 -15.42 14.99 1.37
CA THR A 201 -16.52 15.96 1.36
C THR A 201 -16.07 17.33 1.89
N LYS A 202 -15.31 17.37 2.99
CA LYS A 202 -14.72 18.60 3.53
C LYS A 202 -13.74 19.26 2.54
N ALA A 203 -13.07 18.45 1.73
CA ALA A 203 -12.16 18.91 0.67
C ALA A 203 -12.88 19.36 -0.62
N GLY A 204 -14.22 19.33 -0.67
CA GLY A 204 -15.03 19.72 -1.83
C GLY A 204 -15.19 18.64 -2.90
N LEU A 205 -14.86 17.40 -2.59
CA LEU A 205 -15.05 16.24 -3.46
C LEU A 205 -16.36 15.52 -3.14
N LYS A 206 -16.95 14.88 -4.15
CA LYS A 206 -18.19 14.10 -4.01
C LYS A 206 -17.91 12.64 -4.32
N LEU A 207 -18.38 11.74 -3.46
CA LEU A 207 -18.34 10.31 -3.76
C LEU A 207 -19.22 10.01 -4.97
N ILE A 208 -18.64 9.42 -6.00
CA ILE A 208 -19.35 8.98 -7.21
C ILE A 208 -19.82 7.54 -7.02
N ARG A 209 -18.90 6.65 -6.57
CA ARG A 209 -19.21 5.23 -6.33
C ARG A 209 -18.13 4.58 -5.49
N GLN A 210 -18.50 3.44 -4.92
CA GLN A 210 -17.60 2.48 -4.29
C GLN A 210 -17.59 1.20 -5.10
N GLU A 211 -16.39 0.69 -5.43
CA GLU A 211 -16.20 -0.54 -6.17
C GLU A 211 -16.01 -1.72 -5.20
N PRO A 212 -16.76 -2.83 -5.35
CA PRO A 212 -16.73 -3.93 -4.39
C PRO A 212 -15.77 -5.06 -4.76
N PHE A 213 -15.05 -4.97 -5.87
CA PHE A 213 -14.33 -6.11 -6.45
C PHE A 213 -13.01 -6.46 -5.76
N LEU A 214 -12.47 -5.59 -4.88
CA LEU A 214 -11.25 -5.86 -4.15
C LEU A 214 -11.53 -6.69 -2.89
N GLN A 215 -10.73 -7.74 -2.70
CA GLN A 215 -10.94 -8.70 -1.60
C GLN A 215 -10.61 -8.10 -0.23
N TYR A 216 -9.47 -7.41 -0.10
CA TYR A 216 -8.93 -6.94 1.18
C TYR A 216 -9.08 -5.43 1.39
N GLN A 217 -9.49 -4.72 0.34
CA GLN A 217 -9.50 -3.27 0.30
C GLN A 217 -10.89 -2.74 -0.05
N TYR A 218 -11.13 -1.49 0.29
CA TYR A 218 -12.19 -0.70 -0.34
C TYR A 218 -11.61 0.14 -1.48
N PHE A 219 -12.46 0.48 -2.42
CA PHE A 219 -12.11 1.39 -3.51
C PHE A 219 -13.20 2.43 -3.67
N LEU A 220 -12.86 3.68 -3.38
CA LEU A 220 -13.75 4.84 -3.46
C LEU A 220 -13.33 5.73 -4.61
N ILE A 221 -14.32 6.17 -5.42
CA ILE A 221 -14.11 7.06 -6.57
C ILE A 221 -14.84 8.37 -6.32
N PHE A 222 -14.10 9.46 -6.39
CA PHE A 222 -14.58 10.81 -6.17
C PHE A 222 -14.46 11.67 -7.44
N GLY A 223 -15.27 12.70 -7.52
CA GLY A 223 -15.20 13.80 -8.50
C GLY A 223 -15.42 15.14 -7.83
N LYS A 224 -15.26 16.22 -8.60
CA LYS A 224 -15.58 17.58 -8.15
C LYS A 224 -17.08 17.82 -8.08
#